data_24b906a98344bb5ebdd76eba1c029a62
#
_entry.id   24b906a98344bb5ebdd76eba1c029a62
#
_cell.length_a   1.000
_cell.length_b   1.000
_cell.length_c   1.000
_cell.angle_alpha   90.00
_cell.angle_beta   90.00
_cell.angle_gamma   90.00
#
_symmetry.space_group_name_H-M   'P 1'
#
loop_
_entity.id
_entity.type
_entity.pdbx_description
1 polymer ?
#
loop_
_entity_poly.entity_id
_entity_poly.type
_entity_poly.pdbx_seq_one_letter_code
_entity_poly.pdbx_strand_id
1 'polypeptide(L)'
;MIFGQWVFSSNGPGQQPMGTSRPLHVLLVHVWYWPHVGGGDQHVEQIGRELVRRGHRVTVWCADVPAHEERRFRRGGVDVIRITPSRLLGGVDPLVSVSDLDLSDVDVVHLHDTLPVLIRRTLSKAKKAGKPVVTTYHNDYVKKTALGRAVKRIRWVLQGRRTIHSSDAGIVLTPFFEQLLRTKGVQGHLDIIPNGFSPVEEAPRRPSSLPKTEESTPLISFVGRLSFQKGLDVLMDAMDSCGSNPGFHLAIAGKGQLSGWLEDRHANSSAKENISVLGLVTDAEKRWMYENSACVVIPSRFEGLPTVLLEAMHAGTPVVMADVNGLGGLVQECGCGLSVPCEDPNSLAQAMSRVMEADADQASAWGGSGKSASRDYQWDRVTDRVLDVYRRVLGE
;
A
#
# COMPACT_ATOMS: atom_id res chain seq x y z
N MET A 1 -25.72 -4.88 -3.68
CA MET A 1 -24.29 -4.92 -4.07
C MET A 1 -23.61 -5.83 -3.09
N ILE A 2 -23.15 -6.99 -3.54
CA ILE A 2 -22.49 -7.98 -2.66
C ILE A 2 -21.02 -7.53 -2.60
N PHE A 3 -20.65 -6.86 -1.50
CA PHE A 3 -19.24 -6.61 -1.18
C PHE A 3 -18.61 -7.95 -0.80
N GLY A 4 -17.57 -8.36 -1.50
CA GLY A 4 -16.77 -9.52 -1.09
C GLY A 4 -16.22 -9.28 0.32
N GLN A 5 -16.21 -10.32 1.16
CA GLN A 5 -15.74 -10.24 2.53
C GLN A 5 -14.27 -9.84 2.58
N TRP A 6 -13.96 -8.75 3.30
CA TRP A 6 -12.61 -8.30 3.61
C TRP A 6 -11.98 -9.09 4.77
N VAL A 7 -12.85 -9.60 5.65
CA VAL A 7 -12.42 -10.45 6.76
C VAL A 7 -12.11 -11.83 6.20
N PHE A 8 -10.85 -12.15 6.18
CA PHE A 8 -10.41 -13.50 5.83
C PHE A 8 -10.94 -14.44 6.90
N SER A 9 -11.78 -15.43 6.50
CA SER A 9 -12.23 -16.46 7.41
C SER A 9 -10.99 -17.03 8.10
N SER A 10 -10.86 -16.78 9.38
CA SER A 10 -9.87 -17.43 10.23
C SER A 10 -10.17 -18.92 10.18
N ASN A 11 -9.55 -19.64 9.29
CA ASN A 11 -9.40 -21.08 9.48
C ASN A 11 -8.67 -21.26 10.81
N GLY A 12 -9.27 -21.97 11.71
CA GLY A 12 -9.09 -22.10 13.12
C GLY A 12 -7.70 -22.02 13.73
N PRO A 13 -7.61 -21.87 15.06
CA PRO A 13 -6.35 -21.75 15.78
C PRO A 13 -5.52 -23.00 15.61
N GLY A 14 -4.31 -22.87 15.09
CA GLY A 14 -3.28 -23.90 15.23
C GLY A 14 -3.05 -24.80 14.02
N GLN A 15 -2.84 -24.24 12.83
CA GLN A 15 -1.96 -24.95 11.92
C GLN A 15 -0.51 -24.72 12.38
N GLN A 16 0.07 -25.75 12.99
CA GLN A 16 1.50 -25.91 13.19
C GLN A 16 2.22 -25.62 11.86
N PRO A 17 3.48 -25.12 11.88
CA PRO A 17 4.26 -25.01 10.65
C PRO A 17 4.27 -26.38 9.97
N MET A 18 3.54 -26.45 8.85
CA MET A 18 3.53 -27.66 8.03
C MET A 18 4.95 -27.96 7.62
N GLY A 19 5.30 -29.22 7.65
CA GLY A 19 6.62 -29.80 7.49
C GLY A 19 7.51 -29.10 6.50
N THR A 20 8.81 -29.16 6.72
CA THR A 20 9.90 -28.52 6.00
C THR A 20 9.76 -28.69 4.48
N SER A 21 8.98 -27.78 3.86
CA SER A 21 8.97 -27.68 2.39
C SER A 21 10.35 -27.28 1.93
N ARG A 22 10.80 -27.85 0.82
CA ARG A 22 12.12 -27.52 0.26
C ARG A 22 12.30 -26.02 0.08
N PRO A 23 13.51 -25.47 0.27
CA PRO A 23 13.80 -24.10 -0.10
C PRO A 23 13.51 -23.85 -1.57
N LEU A 24 12.79 -22.77 -1.86
CA LEU A 24 12.51 -22.32 -3.23
C LEU A 24 13.51 -21.25 -3.64
N HIS A 25 13.82 -21.17 -4.94
CA HIS A 25 14.41 -19.98 -5.53
C HIS A 25 13.32 -19.17 -6.23
N VAL A 26 12.97 -18.04 -5.65
CA VAL A 26 11.92 -17.12 -6.13
C VAL A 26 12.56 -15.94 -6.86
N LEU A 27 12.12 -15.70 -8.10
CA LEU A 27 12.46 -14.50 -8.85
C LEU A 27 11.33 -13.49 -8.74
N LEU A 28 11.55 -12.37 -8.04
CA LEU A 28 10.64 -11.23 -8.01
C LEU A 28 11.01 -10.23 -9.11
N VAL A 29 10.04 -9.73 -9.84
CA VAL A 29 10.28 -8.81 -10.96
C VAL A 29 9.43 -7.57 -10.82
N HIS A 30 10.08 -6.42 -10.64
CA HIS A 30 9.42 -5.12 -10.60
C HIS A 30 10.25 -4.09 -11.36
N VAL A 31 9.61 -3.06 -11.94
CA VAL A 31 10.36 -2.04 -12.72
C VAL A 31 11.25 -1.22 -11.81
N TRP A 32 10.69 -0.78 -10.69
CA TRP A 32 11.35 0.09 -9.73
C TRP A 32 11.82 -0.71 -8.52
N TYR A 33 12.95 -0.36 -7.98
CA TYR A 33 13.48 -0.92 -6.74
C TYR A 33 14.43 0.10 -6.09
N TRP A 34 14.84 -0.17 -4.84
CA TRP A 34 15.76 0.72 -4.15
C TRP A 34 16.88 1.25 -5.09
N PRO A 35 17.23 2.57 -5.06
CA PRO A 35 16.84 3.62 -4.08
C PRO A 35 15.50 4.31 -4.36
N HIS A 36 14.73 3.89 -5.38
CA HIS A 36 13.37 4.37 -5.56
C HIS A 36 12.49 3.92 -4.39
N VAL A 37 11.57 4.80 -3.93
CA VAL A 37 10.67 4.53 -2.82
C VAL A 37 9.22 4.71 -3.28
N GLY A 38 8.51 3.60 -3.36
CA GLY A 38 7.09 3.55 -3.70
C GLY A 38 6.41 2.34 -3.07
N GLY A 39 5.08 2.29 -3.08
CA GLY A 39 4.34 1.19 -2.46
C GLY A 39 4.65 -0.19 -3.08
N GLY A 40 4.81 -0.26 -4.41
CA GLY A 40 5.18 -1.50 -5.10
C GLY A 40 6.59 -1.97 -4.76
N ASP A 41 7.54 -1.05 -4.68
CA ASP A 41 8.94 -1.36 -4.34
C ASP A 41 9.06 -1.90 -2.92
N GLN A 42 8.36 -1.27 -1.98
CA GLN A 42 8.29 -1.71 -0.58
C GLN A 42 7.65 -3.10 -0.48
N HIS A 43 6.58 -3.36 -1.24
CA HIS A 43 5.95 -4.67 -1.29
C HIS A 43 6.94 -5.76 -1.74
N VAL A 44 7.66 -5.52 -2.83
CA VAL A 44 8.67 -6.47 -3.35
C VAL A 44 9.81 -6.66 -2.34
N GLU A 45 10.30 -5.59 -1.72
CA GLU A 45 11.36 -5.66 -0.72
C GLU A 45 10.94 -6.46 0.50
N GLN A 46 9.75 -6.21 1.04
CA GLN A 46 9.28 -6.88 2.26
C GLN A 46 8.97 -8.36 2.02
N ILE A 47 8.27 -8.69 0.93
CA ILE A 47 8.06 -10.10 0.56
C ILE A 47 9.40 -10.82 0.35
N GLY A 48 10.35 -10.17 -0.34
CA GLY A 48 11.66 -10.74 -0.56
C GLY A 48 12.40 -11.04 0.75
N ARG A 49 12.39 -10.10 1.71
CA ARG A 49 13.00 -10.28 3.03
C ARG A 49 12.32 -11.39 3.85
N GLU A 50 10.99 -11.44 3.82
CA GLU A 50 10.24 -12.46 4.52
C GLU A 50 10.47 -13.86 3.95
N LEU A 51 10.57 -14.00 2.63
CA LEU A 51 10.94 -15.26 1.99
C LEU A 51 12.37 -15.70 2.38
N VAL A 52 13.33 -14.77 2.38
CA VAL A 52 14.71 -15.06 2.84
C VAL A 52 14.73 -15.49 4.30
N ARG A 53 13.97 -14.82 5.19
CA ARG A 53 13.84 -15.21 6.60
C ARG A 53 13.31 -16.63 6.79
N ARG A 54 12.51 -17.11 5.86
CA ARG A 54 11.97 -18.49 5.82
C ARG A 54 12.91 -19.50 5.15
N GLY A 55 14.12 -19.08 4.75
CA GLY A 55 15.13 -19.95 4.16
C GLY A 55 15.02 -20.11 2.63
N HIS A 56 14.16 -19.32 1.96
CA HIS A 56 14.10 -19.31 0.50
C HIS A 56 15.21 -18.43 -0.09
N ARG A 57 15.67 -18.77 -1.28
CA ARG A 57 16.54 -17.91 -2.08
C ARG A 57 15.69 -16.95 -2.89
N VAL A 58 16.04 -15.66 -2.87
CA VAL A 58 15.28 -14.64 -3.58
C VAL A 58 16.20 -13.80 -4.45
N THR A 59 15.81 -13.65 -5.71
CA THR A 59 16.43 -12.71 -6.66
C THR A 59 15.41 -11.67 -7.10
N VAL A 60 15.79 -10.40 -7.14
CA VAL A 60 14.98 -9.31 -7.70
C VAL A 60 15.58 -8.87 -9.03
N TRP A 61 14.75 -8.84 -10.09
CA TRP A 61 15.09 -8.16 -11.34
C TRP A 61 14.34 -6.84 -11.42
N CYS A 62 15.08 -5.75 -11.60
CA CYS A 62 14.51 -4.42 -11.78
C CYS A 62 15.23 -3.63 -12.87
N ALA A 63 14.64 -2.54 -13.36
CA ALA A 63 15.33 -1.63 -14.24
C ALA A 63 16.35 -0.79 -13.47
N ASP A 64 17.44 -0.42 -14.12
CA ASP A 64 18.44 0.49 -13.57
C ASP A 64 18.00 1.96 -13.75
N VAL A 65 16.95 2.34 -13.03
CA VAL A 65 16.33 3.68 -13.05
C VAL A 65 15.87 4.06 -11.63
N PRO A 66 16.40 5.17 -11.07
CA PRO A 66 17.55 5.93 -11.54
C PRO A 66 18.80 5.04 -11.60
N ALA A 67 19.74 5.39 -12.47
CA ALA A 67 20.97 4.63 -12.60
C ALA A 67 21.75 4.58 -11.30
N HIS A 68 22.34 3.42 -11.00
CA HIS A 68 23.10 3.19 -9.79
C HIS A 68 24.46 2.58 -10.14
N GLU A 69 25.48 2.83 -9.31
CA GLU A 69 26.84 2.32 -9.55
C GLU A 69 26.89 0.79 -9.52
N GLU A 70 26.21 0.18 -8.55
CA GLU A 70 26.13 -1.27 -8.43
C GLU A 70 24.91 -1.82 -9.17
N ARG A 71 25.14 -2.68 -10.15
CA ARG A 71 24.08 -3.39 -10.90
C ARG A 71 23.73 -4.75 -10.31
N ARG A 72 24.60 -5.29 -9.47
CA ARG A 72 24.40 -6.55 -8.74
C ARG A 72 24.86 -6.34 -7.31
N PHE A 73 23.94 -6.47 -6.38
CA PHE A 73 24.20 -6.29 -4.95
C PHE A 73 23.25 -7.14 -4.13
N ARG A 74 23.51 -7.23 -2.84
CA ARG A 74 22.65 -7.93 -1.89
C ARG A 74 22.07 -6.95 -0.88
N ARG A 75 20.72 -7.00 -0.69
CA ARG A 75 20.01 -6.14 0.23
C ARG A 75 19.00 -6.94 1.04
N GLY A 76 19.10 -6.92 2.37
CA GLY A 76 18.22 -7.70 3.26
C GLY A 76 18.23 -9.20 2.96
N GLY A 77 19.36 -9.75 2.50
CA GLY A 77 19.49 -11.15 2.09
C GLY A 77 19.00 -11.47 0.67
N VAL A 78 18.40 -10.51 -0.03
CA VAL A 78 17.88 -10.63 -1.40
C VAL A 78 18.98 -10.27 -2.41
N ASP A 79 19.17 -11.09 -3.43
CA ASP A 79 20.08 -10.82 -4.54
C ASP A 79 19.39 -9.89 -5.56
N VAL A 80 19.94 -8.70 -5.83
CA VAL A 80 19.34 -7.71 -6.73
C VAL A 80 20.13 -7.62 -8.02
N ILE A 81 19.44 -7.68 -9.16
CA ILE A 81 20.00 -7.50 -10.49
C ILE A 81 19.28 -6.35 -11.19
N ARG A 82 20.02 -5.26 -11.41
CA ARG A 82 19.54 -4.08 -12.14
C ARG A 82 19.88 -4.18 -13.61
N ILE A 83 18.86 -4.01 -14.45
CA ILE A 83 18.97 -4.18 -15.91
C ILE A 83 19.01 -2.80 -16.54
N THR A 84 20.11 -2.48 -17.22
CA THR A 84 20.28 -1.19 -17.88
C THR A 84 19.29 -1.05 -19.04
N PRO A 85 18.43 -0.02 -19.05
CA PRO A 85 17.54 0.22 -20.16
C PRO A 85 18.29 0.81 -21.36
N SER A 86 17.91 0.40 -22.57
CA SER A 86 18.42 1.03 -23.79
C SER A 86 17.81 2.42 -24.00
N ARG A 87 16.57 2.64 -23.55
CA ARG A 87 15.86 3.92 -23.55
C ARG A 87 14.63 3.88 -22.63
N LEU A 88 14.06 5.05 -22.35
CA LEU A 88 12.76 5.17 -21.67
C LEU A 88 11.66 5.43 -22.70
N LEU A 89 10.64 4.58 -22.74
CA LEU A 89 9.46 4.76 -23.58
C LEU A 89 8.49 5.74 -22.89
N GLY A 90 8.16 6.85 -23.57
CA GLY A 90 7.33 7.89 -22.97
C GLY A 90 7.90 8.48 -21.68
N GLY A 91 9.22 8.43 -21.49
CA GLY A 91 9.92 8.96 -20.32
C GLY A 91 9.74 8.15 -19.01
N VAL A 92 8.98 7.06 -19.03
CA VAL A 92 8.60 6.34 -17.80
C VAL A 92 8.73 4.81 -17.86
N ASP A 93 8.68 4.19 -19.03
CA ASP A 93 8.71 2.72 -19.17
C ASP A 93 10.08 2.30 -19.74
N PRO A 94 10.98 1.70 -18.92
CA PRO A 94 12.31 1.36 -19.35
C PRO A 94 12.30 0.18 -20.33
N LEU A 95 12.89 0.40 -21.51
CA LEU A 95 13.11 -0.65 -22.51
C LEU A 95 14.35 -1.46 -22.15
N VAL A 96 14.16 -2.59 -21.49
CA VAL A 96 15.22 -3.49 -21.01
C VAL A 96 15.30 -4.78 -21.82
N SER A 97 16.50 -5.40 -21.93
CA SER A 97 16.66 -6.76 -22.42
C SER A 97 16.73 -7.75 -21.25
N VAL A 98 16.10 -8.90 -21.40
CA VAL A 98 16.15 -10.00 -20.42
C VAL A 98 16.82 -11.26 -21.03
N SER A 99 17.44 -11.15 -22.22
CA SER A 99 18.07 -12.28 -22.94
C SER A 99 19.13 -12.99 -22.09
N ASP A 100 19.97 -12.19 -21.42
CA ASP A 100 21.16 -12.67 -20.72
C ASP A 100 20.89 -13.08 -19.26
N LEU A 101 19.62 -13.01 -18.83
CA LEU A 101 19.21 -13.40 -17.49
C LEU A 101 18.86 -14.89 -17.44
N ASP A 102 19.49 -15.61 -16.52
CA ASP A 102 19.29 -17.06 -16.37
C ASP A 102 18.09 -17.37 -15.47
N LEU A 103 17.30 -18.37 -15.85
CA LEU A 103 16.15 -18.89 -15.10
C LEU A 103 16.33 -20.38 -14.73
N SER A 104 17.49 -20.99 -15.01
CA SER A 104 17.68 -22.45 -14.88
C SER A 104 17.37 -22.94 -13.45
N ASP A 105 17.84 -22.21 -12.44
CA ASP A 105 17.70 -22.54 -11.03
C ASP A 105 16.51 -21.83 -10.34
N VAL A 106 15.67 -21.09 -11.08
CA VAL A 106 14.48 -20.42 -10.55
C VAL A 106 13.32 -21.43 -10.49
N ASP A 107 12.64 -21.52 -9.36
CA ASP A 107 11.44 -22.34 -9.18
C ASP A 107 10.17 -21.59 -9.60
N VAL A 108 10.02 -20.34 -9.17
CA VAL A 108 8.84 -19.49 -9.44
C VAL A 108 9.26 -18.10 -9.85
N VAL A 109 8.58 -17.56 -10.86
CA VAL A 109 8.71 -16.16 -11.29
C VAL A 109 7.49 -15.39 -10.84
N HIS A 110 7.69 -14.37 -9.99
CA HIS A 110 6.61 -13.50 -9.51
C HIS A 110 6.75 -12.10 -10.10
N LEU A 111 5.80 -11.73 -10.94
CA LEU A 111 5.74 -10.45 -11.63
C LEU A 111 4.91 -9.46 -10.81
N HIS A 112 5.46 -8.29 -10.53
CA HIS A 112 4.76 -7.21 -9.84
C HIS A 112 4.41 -6.11 -10.83
N ASP A 113 3.20 -6.10 -11.31
CA ASP A 113 2.57 -5.26 -12.33
C ASP A 113 2.27 -6.04 -13.64
N THR A 114 1.60 -5.38 -14.60
CA THR A 114 1.09 -6.03 -15.82
C THR A 114 1.51 -5.35 -17.12
N LEU A 115 1.86 -4.06 -17.07
CA LEU A 115 2.04 -3.23 -18.27
C LEU A 115 3.50 -2.96 -18.70
N PRO A 116 4.49 -2.89 -17.79
CA PRO A 116 5.86 -2.55 -18.19
C PRO A 116 6.50 -3.55 -19.13
N VAL A 117 7.43 -3.06 -19.96
CA VAL A 117 8.17 -3.89 -20.95
C VAL A 117 8.97 -5.00 -20.26
N LEU A 118 9.60 -4.71 -19.12
CA LEU A 118 10.32 -5.68 -18.31
C LEU A 118 9.42 -6.87 -17.95
N ILE A 119 8.22 -6.60 -17.43
CA ILE A 119 7.25 -7.62 -17.03
C ILE A 119 6.89 -8.54 -18.20
N ARG A 120 6.52 -7.94 -19.33
CA ARG A 120 6.14 -8.72 -20.53
C ARG A 120 7.28 -9.58 -21.08
N ARG A 121 8.51 -9.04 -21.11
CA ARG A 121 9.68 -9.78 -21.59
C ARG A 121 10.03 -10.92 -20.66
N THR A 122 9.96 -10.70 -19.35
CA THR A 122 10.20 -11.75 -18.34
C THR A 122 9.13 -12.84 -18.42
N LEU A 123 7.85 -12.47 -18.53
CA LEU A 123 6.76 -13.45 -18.73
C LEU A 123 7.04 -14.35 -19.93
N SER A 124 7.35 -13.74 -21.08
CA SER A 124 7.65 -14.52 -22.31
C SER A 124 8.85 -15.46 -22.13
N LYS A 125 9.89 -15.00 -21.44
CA LYS A 125 11.08 -15.81 -21.15
C LYS A 125 10.77 -16.95 -20.20
N ALA A 126 10.04 -16.67 -19.11
CA ALA A 126 9.64 -17.66 -18.11
C ALA A 126 8.77 -18.77 -18.73
N LYS A 127 7.76 -18.40 -19.53
CA LYS A 127 6.90 -19.39 -20.22
C LYS A 127 7.69 -20.26 -21.21
N LYS A 128 8.64 -19.70 -21.95
CA LYS A 128 9.52 -20.47 -22.84
C LYS A 128 10.42 -21.44 -22.07
N ALA A 129 10.80 -21.08 -20.86
CA ALA A 129 11.60 -21.91 -19.96
C ALA A 129 10.76 -22.89 -19.12
N GLY A 130 9.43 -22.94 -19.32
CA GLY A 130 8.54 -23.82 -18.55
C GLY A 130 8.42 -23.46 -17.06
N LYS A 131 8.76 -22.22 -16.68
CA LYS A 131 8.73 -21.80 -15.28
C LYS A 131 7.33 -21.30 -14.89
N PRO A 132 6.81 -21.70 -13.72
CA PRO A 132 5.57 -21.16 -13.16
C PRO A 132 5.67 -19.64 -12.97
N VAL A 133 4.57 -18.94 -13.30
CA VAL A 133 4.50 -17.48 -13.22
C VAL A 133 3.30 -17.07 -12.38
N VAL A 134 3.57 -16.27 -11.34
CA VAL A 134 2.57 -15.56 -10.55
C VAL A 134 2.60 -14.08 -10.92
N THR A 135 1.46 -13.39 -10.95
CA THR A 135 1.41 -11.95 -11.22
C THR A 135 0.58 -11.23 -10.19
N THR A 136 1.16 -10.28 -9.47
CA THR A 136 0.44 -9.36 -8.58
C THR A 136 0.07 -8.07 -9.31
N TYR A 137 -1.22 -7.73 -9.27
CA TYR A 137 -1.74 -6.46 -9.75
C TYR A 137 -1.83 -5.45 -8.61
N HIS A 138 -0.94 -4.46 -8.61
CA HIS A 138 -0.83 -3.51 -7.50
C HIS A 138 -1.81 -2.36 -7.55
N ASN A 139 -2.07 -1.80 -8.75
CA ASN A 139 -2.81 -0.55 -8.83
C ASN A 139 -3.31 -0.22 -10.25
N ASP A 140 -4.37 0.59 -10.31
CA ASP A 140 -4.89 1.15 -11.56
C ASP A 140 -4.77 2.68 -11.55
N TYR A 141 -3.60 3.21 -11.88
CA TYR A 141 -3.37 4.66 -11.93
C TYR A 141 -4.35 5.36 -12.88
N VAL A 142 -5.10 6.31 -12.35
CA VAL A 142 -5.99 7.16 -13.16
C VAL A 142 -5.16 8.20 -13.91
N LYS A 143 -5.18 8.16 -15.23
CA LYS A 143 -4.54 9.20 -16.08
C LYS A 143 -5.42 10.44 -16.14
N LYS A 144 -4.82 11.62 -15.89
CA LYS A 144 -5.53 12.91 -15.89
C LYS A 144 -6.10 13.29 -17.28
N THR A 145 -5.38 12.96 -18.37
CA THR A 145 -5.77 13.34 -19.73
C THR A 145 -6.60 12.27 -20.43
N ALA A 146 -7.51 12.67 -21.32
CA ALA A 146 -8.33 11.74 -22.13
C ALA A 146 -7.45 10.84 -23.01
N LEU A 147 -6.42 11.41 -23.64
CA LEU A 147 -5.45 10.65 -24.44
C LEU A 147 -4.70 9.62 -23.57
N GLY A 148 -4.25 10.02 -22.38
CA GLY A 148 -3.60 9.10 -21.45
C GLY A 148 -4.48 7.94 -21.02
N ARG A 149 -5.79 8.18 -20.82
CA ARG A 149 -6.78 7.14 -20.53
C ARG A 149 -6.97 6.19 -21.72
N ALA A 150 -7.06 6.72 -22.92
CA ALA A 150 -7.20 5.90 -24.16
C ALA A 150 -5.97 5.02 -24.38
N VAL A 151 -4.76 5.58 -24.30
CA VAL A 151 -3.50 4.82 -24.42
C VAL A 151 -3.41 3.72 -23.35
N LYS A 152 -3.77 4.03 -22.11
CA LYS A 152 -3.80 3.05 -21.03
C LYS A 152 -4.78 1.91 -21.32
N ARG A 153 -5.98 2.23 -21.82
CA ARG A 153 -7.00 1.22 -22.20
C ARG A 153 -6.49 0.29 -23.32
N ILE A 154 -5.85 0.85 -24.33
CA ILE A 154 -5.26 0.07 -25.43
C ILE A 154 -4.14 -0.84 -24.88
N ARG A 155 -3.23 -0.30 -24.09
CA ARG A 155 -2.16 -1.11 -23.45
C ARG A 155 -2.74 -2.20 -22.56
N TRP A 156 -3.82 -1.93 -21.84
CA TRP A 156 -4.49 -2.94 -21.02
C TRP A 156 -5.00 -4.11 -21.88
N VAL A 157 -5.73 -3.82 -22.95
CA VAL A 157 -6.29 -4.86 -23.84
C VAL A 157 -5.18 -5.67 -24.53
N LEU A 158 -4.12 -5.01 -24.99
CA LEU A 158 -3.04 -5.66 -25.74
C LEU A 158 -2.03 -6.38 -24.84
N GLN A 159 -1.80 -5.91 -23.61
CA GLN A 159 -0.74 -6.41 -22.73
C GLN A 159 -1.27 -6.81 -21.34
N GLY A 160 -1.90 -5.91 -20.59
CA GLY A 160 -2.21 -6.14 -19.18
C GLY A 160 -3.07 -7.38 -18.95
N ARG A 161 -4.17 -7.51 -19.70
CA ARG A 161 -5.04 -8.68 -19.64
C ARG A 161 -4.29 -9.96 -20.01
N ARG A 162 -3.46 -9.92 -21.06
CA ARG A 162 -2.67 -11.08 -21.49
C ARG A 162 -1.64 -11.49 -20.44
N THR A 163 -1.03 -10.54 -19.75
CA THR A 163 -0.07 -10.84 -18.67
C THR A 163 -0.73 -11.69 -17.60
N ILE A 164 -1.90 -11.28 -17.11
CA ILE A 164 -2.63 -12.03 -16.07
C ILE A 164 -3.09 -13.40 -16.59
N HIS A 165 -3.70 -13.45 -17.79
CA HIS A 165 -4.18 -14.72 -18.37
C HIS A 165 -3.07 -15.72 -18.72
N SER A 166 -1.87 -15.24 -18.97
CA SER A 166 -0.72 -16.11 -19.27
C SER A 166 0.05 -16.51 -18.00
N SER A 167 -0.28 -15.94 -16.86
CA SER A 167 0.25 -16.36 -15.56
C SER A 167 -0.50 -17.58 -15.04
N ASP A 168 0.17 -18.40 -14.24
CA ASP A 168 -0.42 -19.60 -13.62
C ASP A 168 -1.28 -19.25 -12.42
N ALA A 169 -1.01 -18.09 -11.79
CA ALA A 169 -1.87 -17.48 -10.78
C ALA A 169 -1.83 -15.94 -10.86
N GLY A 170 -2.96 -15.31 -10.51
CA GLY A 170 -3.09 -13.87 -10.37
C GLY A 170 -3.37 -13.49 -8.92
N ILE A 171 -2.70 -12.46 -8.42
CA ILE A 171 -2.90 -11.87 -7.09
C ILE A 171 -3.41 -10.45 -7.26
N VAL A 172 -4.41 -10.07 -6.48
CA VAL A 172 -4.93 -8.70 -6.36
C VAL A 172 -4.93 -8.27 -4.90
N LEU A 173 -4.79 -6.98 -4.65
CA LEU A 173 -4.64 -6.49 -3.27
C LEU A 173 -5.96 -6.38 -2.52
N THR A 174 -7.08 -6.25 -3.23
CA THR A 174 -8.40 -5.99 -2.62
C THR A 174 -9.51 -6.60 -3.45
N PRO A 175 -10.70 -6.88 -2.85
CA PRO A 175 -11.89 -7.31 -3.58
C PRO A 175 -12.30 -6.31 -4.67
N PHE A 176 -12.09 -5.01 -4.44
CA PHE A 176 -12.34 -3.99 -5.45
C PHE A 176 -11.49 -4.22 -6.72
N PHE A 177 -10.20 -4.51 -6.58
CA PHE A 177 -9.33 -4.79 -7.73
C PHE A 177 -9.69 -6.11 -8.41
N GLU A 178 -10.12 -7.11 -7.67
CA GLU A 178 -10.67 -8.32 -8.28
C GLU A 178 -11.87 -7.97 -9.18
N GLN A 179 -12.87 -7.30 -8.64
CA GLN A 179 -14.04 -6.90 -9.39
C GLN A 179 -13.68 -6.00 -10.59
N LEU A 180 -12.78 -5.04 -10.41
CA LEU A 180 -12.28 -4.19 -11.49
C LEU A 180 -11.63 -5.00 -12.62
N LEU A 181 -10.83 -6.03 -12.29
CA LEU A 181 -10.22 -6.88 -13.30
C LEU A 181 -11.27 -7.76 -14.01
N ARG A 182 -12.29 -8.23 -13.29
CA ARG A 182 -13.44 -8.93 -13.89
C ARG A 182 -14.17 -8.05 -14.93
N THR A 183 -14.46 -6.80 -14.59
CA THR A 183 -15.08 -5.84 -15.55
C THR A 183 -14.18 -5.54 -16.74
N LYS A 184 -12.85 -5.68 -16.58
CA LYS A 184 -11.86 -5.54 -17.66
C LYS A 184 -11.61 -6.84 -18.44
N GLY A 185 -12.44 -7.87 -18.22
CA GLY A 185 -12.43 -9.12 -18.96
C GLY A 185 -11.38 -10.14 -18.49
N VAL A 186 -10.85 -10.01 -17.26
CA VAL A 186 -10.00 -11.04 -16.67
C VAL A 186 -10.86 -12.20 -16.21
N GLN A 187 -10.50 -13.41 -16.62
CA GLN A 187 -11.13 -14.68 -16.25
C GLN A 187 -10.15 -15.52 -15.42
N GLY A 188 -10.64 -16.61 -14.82
CA GLY A 188 -9.83 -17.51 -13.99
C GLY A 188 -9.79 -17.07 -12.52
N HIS A 189 -9.06 -17.82 -11.71
CA HIS A 189 -8.95 -17.56 -10.27
C HIS A 189 -8.00 -16.39 -10.01
N LEU A 190 -8.41 -15.49 -9.10
CA LEU A 190 -7.59 -14.42 -8.57
C LEU A 190 -7.55 -14.55 -7.05
N ASP A 191 -6.36 -14.61 -6.49
CA ASP A 191 -6.17 -14.60 -5.05
C ASP A 191 -6.19 -13.17 -4.52
N ILE A 192 -6.96 -12.90 -3.47
CA ILE A 192 -6.98 -11.61 -2.79
C ILE A 192 -5.94 -11.66 -1.68
N ILE A 193 -4.77 -11.06 -1.92
CA ILE A 193 -3.69 -10.97 -0.95
C ILE A 193 -3.32 -9.50 -0.78
N PRO A 194 -3.62 -8.89 0.36
CA PRO A 194 -3.41 -7.46 0.59
C PRO A 194 -1.94 -7.08 0.70
N ASN A 195 -1.66 -5.78 0.69
CA ASN A 195 -0.38 -5.28 1.15
C ASN A 195 -0.20 -5.58 2.63
N GLY A 196 1.06 -5.82 3.01
CA GLY A 196 1.43 -5.91 4.39
C GLY A 196 1.97 -4.58 4.95
N PHE A 197 2.18 -4.59 6.25
CA PHE A 197 2.94 -3.55 6.95
C PHE A 197 3.89 -4.21 7.96
N SER A 198 4.92 -3.47 8.37
CA SER A 198 5.80 -3.86 9.49
C SER A 198 5.52 -2.92 10.65
N PRO A 199 5.26 -3.44 11.85
CA PRO A 199 5.23 -2.61 13.04
C PRO A 199 6.55 -1.86 13.21
N VAL A 200 6.48 -0.61 13.66
CA VAL A 200 7.66 0.17 14.00
C VAL A 200 8.16 -0.32 15.36
N GLU A 201 9.38 -0.83 15.41
CA GLU A 201 9.99 -1.36 16.64
C GLU A 201 10.58 -0.26 17.55
N GLU A 202 10.99 0.88 16.96
CA GLU A 202 11.54 2.00 17.69
C GLU A 202 10.55 2.53 18.72
N ALA A 203 11.06 2.91 19.91
CA ALA A 203 10.23 3.54 20.94
C ALA A 203 9.57 4.82 20.43
N PRO A 204 8.28 5.04 20.73
CA PRO A 204 7.56 6.21 20.24
C PRO A 204 8.20 7.50 20.79
N ARG A 205 8.34 8.50 19.92
CA ARG A 205 8.92 9.80 20.27
C ARG A 205 8.03 10.92 19.76
N ARG A 206 7.63 11.84 20.64
CA ARG A 206 6.85 13.00 20.25
C ARG A 206 7.60 13.84 19.22
N PRO A 207 6.96 14.24 18.10
CA PRO A 207 7.59 15.14 17.13
C PRO A 207 7.99 16.47 17.78
N SER A 208 9.23 16.89 17.61
CA SER A 208 9.74 18.15 18.17
C SER A 208 9.07 19.39 17.54
N SER A 209 8.60 19.27 16.30
CA SER A 209 7.85 20.31 15.58
C SER A 209 6.37 20.41 15.99
N LEU A 210 5.86 19.47 16.78
CA LEU A 210 4.48 19.56 17.29
C LEU A 210 4.46 20.48 18.51
N PRO A 211 3.73 21.61 18.49
CA PRO A 211 3.60 22.52 19.61
C PRO A 211 3.06 21.79 20.87
N LYS A 212 3.45 22.25 22.04
CA LYS A 212 2.81 21.80 23.28
C LYS A 212 1.39 22.37 23.28
N THR A 213 0.42 21.55 22.95
CA THR A 213 -0.99 21.83 23.19
C THR A 213 -1.32 21.59 24.68
N GLU A 214 -2.43 22.11 25.13
CA GLU A 214 -2.93 21.73 26.46
C GLU A 214 -3.09 20.21 26.51
N GLU A 215 -2.72 19.59 27.63
CA GLU A 215 -2.79 18.12 27.79
C GLU A 215 -4.18 17.54 27.55
N SER A 216 -5.21 18.36 27.68
CA SER A 216 -6.61 18.00 27.45
C SER A 216 -7.05 18.10 25.99
N THR A 217 -6.27 18.71 25.08
CA THR A 217 -6.68 18.88 23.68
C THR A 217 -6.41 17.61 22.85
N PRO A 218 -7.46 16.90 22.38
CA PRO A 218 -7.29 15.70 21.58
C PRO A 218 -6.51 16.00 20.29
N LEU A 219 -5.67 15.04 19.87
CA LEU A 219 -4.91 15.10 18.62
C LEU A 219 -5.61 14.31 17.53
N ILE A 220 -5.72 14.87 16.34
CA ILE A 220 -6.04 14.17 15.10
C ILE A 220 -4.79 14.17 14.22
N SER A 221 -4.45 13.04 13.60
CA SER A 221 -3.27 12.95 12.76
C SER A 221 -3.62 12.65 11.31
N PHE A 222 -2.94 13.37 10.40
CA PHE A 222 -2.79 13.00 9.01
C PHE A 222 -1.32 12.65 8.76
N VAL A 223 -1.06 11.48 8.18
CA VAL A 223 0.29 11.04 7.81
C VAL A 223 0.29 10.58 6.34
N GLY A 224 1.14 11.17 5.51
CA GLY A 224 1.23 10.76 4.13
C GLY A 224 1.93 11.73 3.19
N ARG A 225 2.07 11.31 1.92
CA ARG A 225 2.63 12.18 0.89
C ARG A 225 1.69 13.37 0.64
N LEU A 226 2.22 14.59 0.67
CA LEU A 226 1.43 15.79 0.38
C LEU A 226 1.20 15.92 -1.14
N SER A 227 0.15 15.26 -1.61
CA SER A 227 -0.23 15.20 -3.02
C SER A 227 -1.75 15.29 -3.20
N PHE A 228 -2.21 15.65 -4.40
CA PHE A 228 -3.65 15.72 -4.73
C PHE A 228 -4.39 14.40 -4.43
N GLN A 229 -3.71 13.26 -4.64
CA GLN A 229 -4.27 11.94 -4.34
C GLN A 229 -4.72 11.80 -2.88
N LYS A 230 -4.03 12.46 -1.94
CA LYS A 230 -4.26 12.32 -0.50
C LYS A 230 -5.36 13.21 0.06
N GLY A 231 -6.01 14.06 -0.77
CA GLY A 231 -7.18 14.83 -0.37
C GLY A 231 -6.91 15.90 0.68
N LEU A 232 -5.72 16.53 0.67
CA LEU A 232 -5.36 17.57 1.64
C LEU A 232 -6.28 18.79 1.58
N ASP A 233 -6.78 19.13 0.41
CA ASP A 233 -7.76 20.19 0.20
C ASP A 233 -9.09 19.86 0.89
N VAL A 234 -9.58 18.63 0.74
CA VAL A 234 -10.76 18.13 1.45
C VAL A 234 -10.57 18.20 2.97
N LEU A 235 -9.37 17.84 3.47
CA LEU A 235 -9.05 17.91 4.89
C LEU A 235 -9.04 19.35 5.40
N MET A 236 -8.41 20.27 4.65
CA MET A 236 -8.34 21.69 5.03
C MET A 236 -9.72 22.36 4.99
N ASP A 237 -10.56 22.01 4.01
CA ASP A 237 -11.94 22.49 3.93
C ASP A 237 -12.81 21.93 5.09
N ALA A 238 -12.57 20.67 5.48
CA ALA A 238 -13.21 20.08 6.64
C ALA A 238 -12.79 20.79 7.95
N MET A 239 -11.51 21.13 8.11
CA MET A 239 -11.04 21.90 9.26
C MET A 239 -11.67 23.29 9.33
N ASP A 240 -11.76 24.01 8.22
CA ASP A 240 -12.43 25.31 8.19
C ASP A 240 -13.93 25.22 8.54
N SER A 241 -14.58 24.11 8.15
CA SER A 241 -15.98 23.84 8.50
C SER A 241 -16.17 23.59 10.01
N CYS A 242 -15.13 23.14 10.71
CA CYS A 242 -15.17 23.02 12.18
C CYS A 242 -14.98 24.36 12.90
N GLY A 243 -14.64 25.44 12.19
CA GLY A 243 -14.45 26.78 12.74
C GLY A 243 -13.12 26.99 13.46
N SER A 244 -13.00 28.14 14.13
CA SER A 244 -11.74 28.56 14.76
C SER A 244 -11.42 27.84 16.09
N ASN A 245 -12.35 27.11 16.64
CA ASN A 245 -12.15 26.32 17.87
C ASN A 245 -12.83 24.95 17.74
N PRO A 246 -12.24 24.01 17.02
CA PRO A 246 -12.83 22.68 16.77
C PRO A 246 -12.84 21.75 17.99
N GLY A 247 -12.19 22.12 19.09
CA GLY A 247 -12.03 21.28 20.28
C GLY A 247 -10.95 20.17 20.15
N PHE A 248 -10.19 20.17 19.06
CA PHE A 248 -9.08 19.25 18.81
C PHE A 248 -7.98 19.93 18.01
N HIS A 249 -6.80 19.30 17.96
CA HIS A 249 -5.65 19.77 17.18
C HIS A 249 -5.33 18.80 16.04
N LEU A 250 -5.16 19.32 14.81
CA LEU A 250 -4.76 18.54 13.65
C LEU A 250 -3.24 18.62 13.42
N ALA A 251 -2.57 17.48 13.43
CA ALA A 251 -1.16 17.36 13.02
C ALA A 251 -1.05 16.74 11.63
N ILE A 252 -0.42 17.45 10.70
CA ILE A 252 -0.20 17.01 9.32
C ILE A 252 1.29 16.68 9.13
N ALA A 253 1.60 15.39 8.92
CA ALA A 253 2.96 14.91 8.70
C ALA A 253 3.15 14.40 7.28
N GLY A 254 4.21 14.86 6.62
CA GLY A 254 4.63 14.44 5.29
C GLY A 254 5.26 15.54 4.47
N LYS A 255 5.70 15.18 3.25
CA LYS A 255 6.17 16.11 2.20
C LYS A 255 5.64 15.70 0.84
N GLY A 256 5.61 16.64 -0.09
CA GLY A 256 5.18 16.35 -1.46
C GLY A 256 4.96 17.58 -2.31
N GLN A 257 4.32 17.38 -3.47
CA GLN A 257 4.06 18.44 -4.44
C GLN A 257 3.17 19.58 -3.89
N LEU A 258 2.36 19.30 -2.88
CA LEU A 258 1.46 20.27 -2.26
C LEU A 258 2.02 20.92 -0.99
N SER A 259 3.33 20.77 -0.67
CA SER A 259 3.92 21.37 0.54
C SER A 259 3.73 22.88 0.60
N GLY A 260 4.12 23.62 -0.44
CA GLY A 260 3.95 25.07 -0.49
C GLY A 260 2.47 25.49 -0.51
N TRP A 261 1.63 24.78 -1.26
CA TRP A 261 0.18 25.02 -1.25
C TRP A 261 -0.41 24.84 0.16
N LEU A 262 0.02 23.81 0.90
CA LEU A 262 -0.46 23.56 2.25
C LEU A 262 -0.03 24.65 3.23
N GLU A 263 1.20 25.16 3.11
CA GLU A 263 1.69 26.28 3.92
C GLU A 263 0.83 27.53 3.70
N ASP A 264 0.56 27.89 2.44
CA ASP A 264 -0.31 29.02 2.08
C ASP A 264 -1.75 28.80 2.57
N ARG A 265 -2.29 27.61 2.39
CA ARG A 265 -3.66 27.26 2.79
C ARG A 265 -3.82 27.26 4.31
N HIS A 266 -2.82 26.77 5.04
CA HIS A 266 -2.78 26.81 6.52
C HIS A 266 -2.76 28.26 7.02
N ALA A 267 -1.91 29.13 6.48
CA ALA A 267 -1.84 30.53 6.89
C ALA A 267 -3.18 31.29 6.74
N ASN A 268 -4.01 30.88 5.77
CA ASN A 268 -5.31 31.47 5.46
C ASN A 268 -6.51 30.69 6.06
N SER A 269 -6.27 29.63 6.81
CA SER A 269 -7.35 28.82 7.43
C SER A 269 -7.95 29.54 8.64
N SER A 270 -9.27 29.43 8.82
CA SER A 270 -9.98 29.88 10.02
C SER A 270 -9.56 29.10 11.27
N ALA A 271 -9.11 27.85 11.08
CA ALA A 271 -8.67 26.94 12.14
C ALA A 271 -7.13 26.87 12.31
N LYS A 272 -6.37 27.82 11.76
CA LYS A 272 -4.89 27.77 11.70
C LYS A 272 -4.21 27.50 13.03
N GLU A 273 -4.72 28.05 14.13
CA GLU A 273 -4.14 27.87 15.47
C GLU A 273 -4.29 26.42 15.98
N ASN A 274 -5.21 25.64 15.37
CA ASN A 274 -5.47 24.24 15.69
C ASN A 274 -4.88 23.29 14.65
N ILE A 275 -3.97 23.76 13.80
CA ILE A 275 -3.31 22.95 12.76
C ILE A 275 -1.80 23.09 12.91
N SER A 276 -1.08 21.97 12.84
CA SER A 276 0.38 21.93 12.77
C SER A 276 0.84 21.18 11.52
N VAL A 277 1.68 21.80 10.71
CA VAL A 277 2.34 21.18 9.57
C VAL A 277 3.76 20.79 9.97
N LEU A 278 3.98 19.47 10.19
CA LEU A 278 5.20 18.94 10.82
C LEU A 278 6.33 18.67 9.82
N GLY A 279 6.03 18.61 8.52
CA GLY A 279 6.99 18.13 7.52
C GLY A 279 7.22 16.62 7.63
N LEU A 280 8.42 16.15 7.26
CA LEU A 280 8.78 14.74 7.41
C LEU A 280 8.99 14.41 8.89
N VAL A 281 8.42 13.29 9.31
CA VAL A 281 8.60 12.70 10.63
C VAL A 281 9.33 11.37 10.52
N THR A 282 10.07 10.99 11.56
CA THR A 282 10.71 9.68 11.68
C THR A 282 9.69 8.58 11.97
N ASP A 283 10.07 7.32 11.84
CA ASP A 283 9.17 6.20 12.17
C ASP A 283 8.78 6.21 13.66
N ALA A 284 9.69 6.55 14.57
CA ALA A 284 9.41 6.72 15.99
C ALA A 284 8.40 7.86 16.26
N GLU A 285 8.50 8.98 15.52
CA GLU A 285 7.55 10.10 15.62
C GLU A 285 6.20 9.76 15.00
N LYS A 286 6.19 9.05 13.87
CA LYS A 286 4.98 8.53 13.24
C LYS A 286 4.23 7.57 14.18
N ARG A 287 4.95 6.65 14.82
CA ARG A 287 4.38 5.75 15.83
C ARG A 287 3.77 6.53 16.99
N TRP A 288 4.48 7.52 17.50
CA TRP A 288 3.96 8.38 18.58
C TRP A 288 2.66 9.08 18.16
N MET A 289 2.62 9.63 16.95
CA MET A 289 1.41 10.28 16.41
C MET A 289 0.24 9.32 16.39
N TYR A 290 0.41 8.08 15.92
CA TYR A 290 -0.66 7.10 15.94
C TYR A 290 -1.10 6.76 17.36
N GLU A 291 -0.17 6.43 18.26
CA GLU A 291 -0.49 6.01 19.62
C GLU A 291 -1.11 7.13 20.48
N ASN A 292 -0.93 8.40 20.10
CA ASN A 292 -1.42 9.56 20.85
C ASN A 292 -2.51 10.35 20.12
N SER A 293 -3.03 9.86 19.03
CA SER A 293 -4.15 10.49 18.32
C SER A 293 -5.47 9.86 18.70
N ALA A 294 -6.50 10.67 18.84
CA ALA A 294 -7.88 10.21 18.98
C ALA A 294 -8.37 9.53 17.70
N CYS A 295 -7.90 10.01 16.52
CA CYS A 295 -8.05 9.29 15.28
C CYS A 295 -6.98 9.68 14.24
N VAL A 296 -6.82 8.80 13.24
CA VAL A 296 -6.05 9.07 12.02
C VAL A 296 -7.02 9.32 10.88
N VAL A 297 -6.81 10.44 10.16
CA VAL A 297 -7.68 10.84 9.04
C VAL A 297 -7.03 10.49 7.71
N ILE A 298 -7.77 9.80 6.82
CA ILE A 298 -7.31 9.35 5.49
C ILE A 298 -8.32 9.82 4.43
N PRO A 299 -8.30 11.10 4.02
CA PRO A 299 -9.27 11.70 3.10
C PRO A 299 -8.91 11.46 1.64
N SER A 300 -8.21 10.39 1.34
CA SER A 300 -7.63 10.10 0.03
C SER A 300 -8.69 9.94 -1.05
N ARG A 301 -8.38 10.40 -2.28
CA ARG A 301 -9.19 10.20 -3.50
C ARG A 301 -8.98 8.87 -4.17
N PHE A 302 -7.85 8.27 -3.89
CA PHE A 302 -7.47 7.00 -4.51
C PHE A 302 -6.43 6.26 -3.67
N GLU A 303 -6.71 4.99 -3.33
CA GLU A 303 -5.79 4.10 -2.60
C GLU A 303 -5.88 2.67 -3.15
N GLY A 304 -4.79 1.94 -3.01
CA GLY A 304 -4.81 0.49 -3.15
C GLY A 304 -5.24 -0.15 -1.81
N LEU A 305 -4.31 -0.22 -0.89
CA LEU A 305 -4.51 -0.44 0.55
C LEU A 305 -3.42 0.37 1.24
N PRO A 306 -3.77 1.51 1.86
CA PRO A 306 -2.77 2.41 2.43
C PRO A 306 -2.15 1.83 3.69
N THR A 307 -0.83 1.83 3.78
CA THR A 307 -0.11 1.36 4.99
C THR A 307 -0.47 2.17 6.23
N VAL A 308 -0.77 3.46 6.07
CA VAL A 308 -1.23 4.34 7.15
C VAL A 308 -2.48 3.80 7.85
N LEU A 309 -3.44 3.21 7.09
CA LEU A 309 -4.60 2.54 7.68
C LEU A 309 -4.16 1.37 8.57
N LEU A 310 -3.29 0.51 8.07
CA LEU A 310 -2.83 -0.68 8.78
C LEU A 310 -1.97 -0.31 10.01
N GLU A 311 -1.15 0.73 9.87
CA GLU A 311 -0.31 1.26 10.95
C GLU A 311 -1.16 1.87 12.07
N ALA A 312 -2.20 2.66 11.73
CA ALA A 312 -3.16 3.21 12.69
C ALA A 312 -3.97 2.11 13.41
N MET A 313 -4.48 1.13 12.65
CA MET A 313 -5.17 -0.04 13.20
C MET A 313 -4.25 -0.79 14.18
N HIS A 314 -2.98 -1.00 13.83
CA HIS A 314 -2.00 -1.68 14.70
C HIS A 314 -1.74 -0.92 15.99
N ALA A 315 -1.65 0.40 15.92
CA ALA A 315 -1.53 1.26 17.10
C ALA A 315 -2.78 1.22 18.01
N GLY A 316 -3.89 0.72 17.49
CA GLY A 316 -5.18 0.74 18.18
C GLY A 316 -5.87 2.10 18.10
N THR A 317 -5.56 2.87 17.07
CA THR A 317 -6.10 4.22 16.86
C THR A 317 -7.28 4.16 15.90
N PRO A 318 -8.44 4.72 16.27
CA PRO A 318 -9.59 4.85 15.38
C PRO A 318 -9.23 5.56 14.07
N VAL A 319 -9.91 5.21 12.99
CA VAL A 319 -9.65 5.77 11.66
C VAL A 319 -10.89 6.50 11.14
N VAL A 320 -10.70 7.67 10.54
CA VAL A 320 -11.71 8.34 9.70
C VAL A 320 -11.21 8.31 8.27
N MET A 321 -11.88 7.55 7.39
CA MET A 321 -11.40 7.30 6.05
C MET A 321 -12.44 7.60 4.99
N ALA A 322 -12.01 8.25 3.89
CA ALA A 322 -12.84 8.38 2.69
C ALA A 322 -13.08 7.01 2.04
N ASP A 323 -14.32 6.71 1.66
CA ASP A 323 -14.66 5.47 0.96
C ASP A 323 -14.19 5.51 -0.50
N VAL A 324 -12.99 5.02 -0.70
CA VAL A 324 -12.37 4.88 -2.02
C VAL A 324 -12.03 3.43 -2.27
N ASN A 325 -12.35 2.95 -3.46
CA ASN A 325 -12.05 1.58 -3.88
C ASN A 325 -12.59 0.50 -2.92
N GLY A 326 -13.71 0.77 -2.22
CA GLY A 326 -14.33 -0.13 -1.27
C GLY A 326 -13.64 -0.21 0.09
N LEU A 327 -12.66 0.65 0.37
CA LEU A 327 -11.95 0.66 1.66
C LEU A 327 -12.84 1.11 2.83
N GLY A 328 -13.91 1.85 2.54
CA GLY A 328 -14.95 2.13 3.53
C GLY A 328 -15.59 0.86 4.08
N GLY A 329 -15.81 -0.14 3.22
CA GLY A 329 -16.27 -1.47 3.63
C GLY A 329 -15.27 -2.15 4.56
N LEU A 330 -13.97 -2.06 4.28
CA LEU A 330 -12.93 -2.59 5.16
C LEU A 330 -12.97 -1.97 6.55
N VAL A 331 -13.07 -0.63 6.64
CA VAL A 331 -13.14 0.07 7.93
C VAL A 331 -14.38 -0.38 8.73
N GLN A 332 -15.52 -0.57 8.05
CA GLN A 332 -16.76 -1.04 8.67
C GLN A 332 -16.66 -2.50 9.14
N GLU A 333 -16.15 -3.40 8.28
CA GLU A 333 -16.00 -4.82 8.62
C GLU A 333 -15.01 -5.05 9.76
N CYS A 334 -13.89 -4.30 9.76
CA CYS A 334 -12.92 -4.34 10.85
C CYS A 334 -13.43 -3.64 12.12
N GLY A 335 -14.51 -2.84 12.05
CA GLY A 335 -14.99 -2.07 13.17
C GLY A 335 -13.95 -1.13 13.76
N CYS A 336 -13.08 -0.53 12.92
CA CYS A 336 -11.92 0.23 13.37
C CYS A 336 -12.07 1.75 13.26
N GLY A 337 -13.29 2.24 13.02
CA GLY A 337 -13.54 3.67 12.89
C GLY A 337 -14.71 4.02 12.00
N LEU A 338 -14.65 5.16 11.31
CA LEU A 338 -15.72 5.70 10.49
C LEU A 338 -15.30 5.83 9.03
N SER A 339 -16.23 5.57 8.11
CA SER A 339 -16.07 5.80 6.68
C SER A 339 -16.97 6.95 6.23
N VAL A 340 -16.45 7.80 5.34
CA VAL A 340 -17.16 8.97 4.80
C VAL A 340 -17.13 8.96 3.27
N PRO A 341 -18.07 9.62 2.58
CA PRO A 341 -18.00 9.79 1.14
C PRO A 341 -16.67 10.46 0.71
N CYS A 342 -16.13 10.03 -0.44
CA CYS A 342 -14.96 10.67 -1.03
C CYS A 342 -15.30 12.11 -1.47
N GLU A 343 -14.33 13.03 -1.30
CA GLU A 343 -14.47 14.45 -1.69
C GLU A 343 -15.62 15.20 -0.98
N ASP A 344 -15.98 14.78 0.23
CA ASP A 344 -17.01 15.43 1.06
C ASP A 344 -16.39 16.00 2.35
N PRO A 345 -15.99 17.29 2.37
CA PRO A 345 -15.41 17.92 3.56
C PRO A 345 -16.37 17.98 4.75
N ASN A 346 -17.68 18.14 4.50
CA ASN A 346 -18.67 18.24 5.55
C ASN A 346 -18.84 16.91 6.28
N SER A 347 -18.99 15.82 5.54
CA SER A 347 -19.03 14.47 6.12
C SER A 347 -17.73 14.14 6.86
N LEU A 348 -16.58 14.59 6.34
CA LEU A 348 -15.28 14.41 7.01
C LEU A 348 -15.22 15.16 8.35
N ALA A 349 -15.63 16.43 8.37
CA ALA A 349 -15.70 17.25 9.58
C ALA A 349 -16.62 16.62 10.63
N GLN A 350 -17.83 16.18 10.23
CA GLN A 350 -18.78 15.51 11.12
C GLN A 350 -18.20 14.20 11.69
N ALA A 351 -17.51 13.42 10.88
CA ALA A 351 -16.89 12.17 11.35
C ALA A 351 -15.73 12.43 12.33
N MET A 352 -14.91 13.46 12.10
CA MET A 352 -13.88 13.88 13.04
C MET A 352 -14.51 14.30 14.39
N SER A 353 -15.53 15.16 14.37
CA SER A 353 -16.25 15.58 15.59
C SER A 353 -16.86 14.38 16.32
N ARG A 354 -17.47 13.45 15.58
CA ARG A 354 -18.09 12.25 16.13
C ARG A 354 -17.10 11.31 16.84
N VAL A 355 -15.85 11.23 16.35
CA VAL A 355 -14.80 10.49 17.07
C VAL A 355 -14.41 11.22 18.36
N MET A 356 -14.41 12.56 18.38
CA MET A 356 -14.12 13.33 19.59
C MET A 356 -15.22 13.20 20.66
N GLU A 357 -16.47 13.03 20.23
CA GLU A 357 -17.65 12.86 21.09
C GLU A 357 -17.82 11.41 21.58
N ALA A 358 -17.08 10.46 21.00
CA ALA A 358 -17.15 9.06 21.40
C ALA A 358 -16.71 8.86 22.85
N ASP A 359 -17.46 8.06 23.60
CA ASP A 359 -17.05 7.66 24.93
C ASP A 359 -15.81 6.71 24.88
N ALA A 360 -15.23 6.47 26.05
CA ALA A 360 -14.03 5.66 26.19
C ALA A 360 -14.27 4.19 25.73
N ASP A 361 -15.46 3.66 25.92
CA ASP A 361 -15.82 2.29 25.54
C ASP A 361 -15.88 2.16 24.01
N GLN A 362 -16.50 3.12 23.33
CA GLN A 362 -16.58 3.15 21.87
C GLN A 362 -15.19 3.35 21.23
N ALA A 363 -14.39 4.30 21.75
CA ALA A 363 -13.03 4.53 21.27
C ALA A 363 -12.16 3.28 21.46
N SER A 364 -12.24 2.63 22.63
CA SER A 364 -11.55 1.37 22.93
C SER A 364 -12.02 0.22 22.03
N ALA A 365 -13.32 0.14 21.73
CA ALA A 365 -13.85 -0.87 20.82
C ALA A 365 -13.32 -0.72 19.40
N TRP A 366 -13.30 0.50 18.83
CA TRP A 366 -12.68 0.76 17.52
C TRP A 366 -11.20 0.41 17.50
N GLY A 367 -10.45 0.89 18.51
CA GLY A 367 -9.02 0.63 18.62
C GLY A 367 -8.69 -0.86 18.77
N GLY A 368 -9.41 -1.56 19.64
CA GLY A 368 -9.21 -3.00 19.88
C GLY A 368 -9.54 -3.86 18.66
N SER A 369 -10.65 -3.56 17.98
CA SER A 369 -11.05 -4.23 16.74
C SER A 369 -10.03 -4.01 15.64
N GLY A 370 -9.60 -2.77 15.43
CA GLY A 370 -8.55 -2.41 14.46
C GLY A 370 -7.25 -3.15 14.74
N LYS A 371 -6.78 -3.14 15.99
CA LYS A 371 -5.55 -3.81 16.40
C LYS A 371 -5.62 -5.33 16.18
N SER A 372 -6.75 -5.94 16.45
CA SER A 372 -6.95 -7.37 16.19
C SER A 372 -6.90 -7.67 14.69
N ALA A 373 -7.64 -6.92 13.87
CA ALA A 373 -7.69 -7.11 12.42
C ALA A 373 -6.33 -6.84 11.74
N SER A 374 -5.53 -5.89 12.26
CA SER A 374 -4.23 -5.54 11.68
C SER A 374 -3.23 -6.70 11.63
N ARG A 375 -3.37 -7.71 12.51
CA ARG A 375 -2.48 -8.87 12.57
C ARG A 375 -2.46 -9.65 11.25
N ASP A 376 -3.59 -9.71 10.55
CA ASP A 376 -3.71 -10.45 9.29
C ASP A 376 -3.03 -9.74 8.12
N TYR A 377 -2.63 -8.47 8.31
CA TYR A 377 -1.92 -7.63 7.35
C TYR A 377 -0.43 -7.47 7.67
N GLN A 378 0.13 -8.18 8.64
CA GLN A 378 1.59 -8.20 8.85
C GLN A 378 2.27 -8.99 7.73
N TRP A 379 3.49 -8.58 7.35
CA TRP A 379 4.20 -9.17 6.21
C TRP A 379 4.44 -10.67 6.36
N ASP A 380 4.59 -11.18 7.58
CA ASP A 380 4.70 -12.61 7.81
C ASP A 380 3.43 -13.35 7.34
N ARG A 381 2.24 -12.89 7.74
CA ARG A 381 0.96 -13.48 7.33
C ARG A 381 0.68 -13.31 5.83
N VAL A 382 0.99 -12.13 5.30
CA VAL A 382 0.86 -11.86 3.86
C VAL A 382 1.75 -12.80 3.05
N THR A 383 3.01 -13.00 3.49
CA THR A 383 3.96 -13.88 2.80
C THR A 383 3.57 -15.35 2.89
N ASP A 384 2.96 -15.80 3.99
CA ASP A 384 2.41 -17.18 4.08
C ASP A 384 1.39 -17.43 2.97
N ARG A 385 0.45 -16.49 2.75
CA ARG A 385 -0.54 -16.59 1.65
C ARG A 385 0.12 -16.58 0.25
N VAL A 386 1.15 -15.78 0.07
CA VAL A 386 1.93 -15.76 -1.19
C VAL A 386 2.64 -17.11 -1.41
N LEU A 387 3.20 -17.71 -0.36
CA LEU A 387 3.81 -19.04 -0.42
C LEU A 387 2.79 -20.12 -0.77
N ASP A 388 1.57 -20.04 -0.27
CA ASP A 388 0.50 -20.97 -0.63
C ASP A 388 0.16 -20.90 -2.12
N VAL A 389 0.17 -19.69 -2.70
CA VAL A 389 0.05 -19.52 -4.16
C VAL A 389 1.22 -20.17 -4.89
N TYR A 390 2.47 -19.98 -4.41
CA TYR A 390 3.65 -20.60 -5.04
C TYR A 390 3.59 -22.12 -5.01
N ARG A 391 3.25 -22.72 -3.86
CA ARG A 391 3.08 -24.18 -3.73
C ARG A 391 2.02 -24.71 -4.68
N ARG A 392 0.87 -24.06 -4.74
CA ARG A 392 -0.20 -24.44 -5.65
C ARG A 392 0.22 -24.43 -7.12
N VAL A 393 0.95 -23.42 -7.58
CA VAL A 393 1.42 -23.37 -8.98
C VAL A 393 2.59 -24.32 -9.26
N LEU A 394 3.27 -24.79 -8.21
CA LEU A 394 4.31 -25.84 -8.29
C LEU A 394 3.71 -27.26 -8.22
N GLY A 395 2.42 -27.39 -7.84
CA GLY A 395 1.79 -28.68 -7.61
C GLY A 395 2.19 -29.36 -6.29
N GLU A 396 2.60 -28.56 -5.29
CA GLU A 396 3.04 -29.00 -3.97
C GLU A 396 1.93 -28.83 -2.91
#